data_5540a957239da5d4d47ddab664150f75
#
_entry.id   5540a957239da5d4d47ddab664150f75
#
_cell.length_a   1.000
_cell.length_b   1.000
_cell.length_c   1.000
_cell.angle_alpha   90.00
_cell.angle_beta   90.00
_cell.angle_gamma   90.00
#
_symmetry.space_group_name_H-M   'P 1'
#
loop_
_entity.id
_entity.type
_entity.pdbx_description
1 polymer ?
#
loop_
_entity_poly.entity_id
_entity_poly.type
_entity_poly.pdbx_seq_one_letter_code
_entity_poly.pdbx_strand_id
1 'polypeptide(L)'
;PVSEADQTKAPLLHLFPISGAKAPCPAVIVCPGGGYGGLAMGYEGVDLAHWLNSHGVAAFVLEYRVAPNRHPVPLQDAQRALRLVRSRAEEWHVDPGRLGILGFSAGGHLVSTASTHFDAGNPESADSVARQSCRPDFSILIYPVISMLPDFGHMGSRNNLLGPDADDSLAASLSNQTQVTADTPPAFLVHSTGDSGVSSENSVAYYMALRKAGVPAEMHIYEQGEHGYGMGKGDPALSTWPSLCILWMQKRGIITK
;
A
#
# COMPACT_ATOMS: atom_id res chain seq x y z
N PRO A 1 9.46 15.97 23.37
CA PRO A 1 9.70 14.62 23.83
C PRO A 1 8.42 13.82 23.64
N VAL A 2 8.48 12.83 22.74
CA VAL A 2 7.36 11.91 22.48
C VAL A 2 7.27 11.00 23.70
N SER A 3 6.07 10.79 24.24
CA SER A 3 5.89 9.95 25.42
C SER A 3 6.13 8.47 25.09
N GLU A 4 6.64 7.69 26.05
CA GLU A 4 6.77 6.22 25.88
C GLU A 4 5.43 5.55 25.50
N ALA A 5 4.30 6.12 25.89
CA ALA A 5 2.94 5.65 25.57
C ALA A 5 2.68 5.63 24.04
N ASP A 6 3.27 6.55 23.27
CA ASP A 6 3.11 6.59 21.80
C ASP A 6 3.88 5.47 21.08
N GLN A 7 4.93 4.91 21.70
CA GLN A 7 5.71 3.82 21.14
C GLN A 7 5.05 2.44 21.35
N THR A 8 4.13 2.33 22.31
CA THR A 8 3.46 1.08 22.69
C THR A 8 2.07 0.93 22.08
N LYS A 9 1.57 1.93 21.34
CA LYS A 9 0.26 1.86 20.69
C LYS A 9 0.25 0.71 19.69
N ALA A 10 -0.69 -0.22 19.85
CA ALA A 10 -0.88 -1.30 18.87
C ALA A 10 -1.43 -0.73 17.55
N PRO A 11 -1.07 -1.31 16.38
CA PRO A 11 -1.70 -0.96 15.13
C PRO A 11 -3.18 -1.36 15.16
N LEU A 12 -4.03 -0.62 14.43
CA LEU A 12 -5.45 -0.92 14.33
C LEU A 12 -5.80 -1.26 12.87
N LEU A 13 -6.71 -2.20 12.70
CA LEU A 13 -7.28 -2.54 11.39
C LEU A 13 -8.77 -2.21 11.42
N HIS A 14 -9.17 -1.14 10.72
CA HIS A 14 -10.55 -0.70 10.63
C HIS A 14 -11.24 -1.48 9.51
N LEU A 15 -12.32 -2.19 9.83
CA LEU A 15 -12.99 -3.14 8.95
C LEU A 15 -14.15 -2.48 8.21
N PHE A 16 -14.16 -2.60 6.89
CA PHE A 16 -15.24 -2.19 6.01
C PHE A 16 -15.69 -3.41 5.16
N PRO A 17 -16.42 -4.36 5.77
CA PRO A 17 -16.88 -5.56 5.08
C PRO A 17 -17.99 -5.25 4.09
N ILE A 18 -18.22 -6.15 3.12
CA ILE A 18 -19.37 -6.10 2.23
C ILE A 18 -20.56 -6.80 2.88
N SER A 19 -21.57 -6.03 3.27
CA SER A 19 -22.78 -6.58 3.86
C SER A 19 -23.60 -7.35 2.81
N GLY A 20 -24.00 -8.59 3.15
CA GLY A 20 -24.86 -9.40 2.30
C GLY A 20 -24.20 -9.95 1.02
N ALA A 21 -22.88 -9.99 0.94
CA ALA A 21 -22.18 -10.65 -0.16
C ALA A 21 -22.60 -12.12 -0.27
N LYS A 22 -22.99 -12.53 -1.50
CA LYS A 22 -23.45 -13.91 -1.78
C LYS A 22 -22.29 -14.90 -1.98
N ALA A 23 -21.09 -14.39 -2.24
CA ALA A 23 -19.87 -15.16 -2.44
C ALA A 23 -18.70 -14.40 -1.82
N PRO A 24 -17.57 -15.07 -1.49
CA PRO A 24 -16.39 -14.39 -1.02
C PRO A 24 -15.94 -13.28 -1.99
N CYS A 25 -15.77 -12.07 -1.48
CA CYS A 25 -15.40 -10.89 -2.27
C CYS A 25 -13.87 -10.64 -2.26
N PRO A 26 -13.32 -9.95 -3.27
CA PRO A 26 -11.96 -9.46 -3.19
C PRO A 26 -11.81 -8.46 -2.03
N ALA A 27 -10.60 -8.32 -1.53
CA ALA A 27 -10.31 -7.41 -0.43
C ALA A 27 -9.05 -6.58 -0.68
N VAL A 28 -9.00 -5.39 -0.07
CA VAL A 28 -7.86 -4.49 -0.14
C VAL A 28 -7.53 -3.97 1.26
N ILE A 29 -6.26 -4.12 1.66
CA ILE A 29 -5.72 -3.39 2.82
C ILE A 29 -5.30 -2.01 2.34
N VAL A 30 -5.80 -0.96 2.98
CA VAL A 30 -5.53 0.44 2.64
C VAL A 30 -4.53 1.01 3.63
N CYS A 31 -3.42 1.52 3.11
CA CYS A 31 -2.34 2.18 3.87
C CYS A 31 -2.34 3.67 3.55
N PRO A 32 -2.92 4.54 4.39
CA PRO A 32 -2.92 5.99 4.19
C PRO A 32 -1.51 6.57 4.16
N GLY A 33 -1.31 7.71 3.51
CA GLY A 33 -0.09 8.49 3.54
C GLY A 33 0.06 9.32 4.82
N GLY A 34 1.10 10.13 4.87
CA GLY A 34 1.43 11.01 6.00
C GLY A 34 2.92 11.02 6.34
N GLY A 35 3.78 10.68 5.38
CA GLY A 35 5.24 10.80 5.50
C GLY A 35 5.86 9.91 6.59
N TYR A 36 5.21 8.87 7.06
CA TYR A 36 5.54 8.10 8.26
C TYR A 36 5.59 8.91 9.56
N GLY A 37 5.12 10.16 9.54
CA GLY A 37 4.96 11.02 10.73
C GLY A 37 3.52 11.14 11.21
N GLY A 38 2.57 10.71 10.39
CA GLY A 38 1.14 10.71 10.66
C GLY A 38 0.39 9.85 9.64
N LEU A 39 -0.95 9.85 9.70
CA LEU A 39 -1.81 9.10 8.78
C LEU A 39 -3.01 9.94 8.32
N ALA A 40 -3.21 10.04 7.02
CA ALA A 40 -4.35 10.71 6.39
C ALA A 40 -5.59 9.81 6.39
N MET A 41 -6.05 9.38 7.58
CA MET A 41 -7.10 8.37 7.78
C MET A 41 -8.44 8.71 7.13
N GLY A 42 -8.77 9.98 6.92
CA GLY A 42 -10.04 10.41 6.33
C GLY A 42 -10.09 10.10 4.84
N TYR A 43 -9.49 11.00 4.01
CA TYR A 43 -9.65 10.97 2.56
C TYR A 43 -8.83 9.88 1.85
N GLU A 44 -7.71 9.40 2.44
CA GLU A 44 -6.91 8.29 1.92
C GLU A 44 -7.26 6.93 2.58
N GLY A 45 -8.02 6.96 3.68
CA GLY A 45 -8.48 5.76 4.39
C GLY A 45 -9.98 5.53 4.21
N VAL A 46 -10.80 6.19 5.04
CA VAL A 46 -12.24 5.94 5.14
C VAL A 46 -12.99 6.22 3.84
N ASP A 47 -12.72 7.35 3.18
CA ASP A 47 -13.38 7.70 1.91
C ASP A 47 -13.07 6.66 0.83
N LEU A 48 -11.82 6.21 0.76
CA LEU A 48 -11.40 5.16 -0.17
C LEU A 48 -12.05 3.82 0.15
N ALA A 49 -12.15 3.46 1.44
CA ALA A 49 -12.80 2.22 1.86
C ALA A 49 -14.27 2.17 1.43
N HIS A 50 -15.01 3.27 1.59
CA HIS A 50 -16.38 3.38 1.10
C HIS A 50 -16.47 3.28 -0.42
N TRP A 51 -15.53 3.88 -1.14
CA TRP A 51 -15.48 3.76 -2.59
C TRP A 51 -15.20 2.32 -3.04
N LEU A 52 -14.25 1.61 -2.42
CA LEU A 52 -14.00 0.18 -2.68
C LEU A 52 -15.26 -0.66 -2.42
N ASN A 53 -15.95 -0.41 -1.29
CA ASN A 53 -17.18 -1.12 -0.96
C ASN A 53 -18.28 -0.91 -2.03
N SER A 54 -18.39 0.29 -2.60
CA SER A 54 -19.37 0.58 -3.66
C SER A 54 -19.11 -0.23 -4.95
N HIS A 55 -17.91 -0.81 -5.08
CA HIS A 55 -17.50 -1.67 -6.20
C HIS A 55 -17.38 -3.16 -5.82
N GLY A 56 -17.93 -3.55 -4.66
CA GLY A 56 -17.93 -4.95 -4.21
C GLY A 56 -16.59 -5.47 -3.71
N VAL A 57 -15.70 -4.57 -3.27
CA VAL A 57 -14.39 -4.89 -2.69
C VAL A 57 -14.42 -4.60 -1.20
N ALA A 58 -14.18 -5.59 -0.35
CA ALA A 58 -14.01 -5.36 1.09
C ALA A 58 -12.74 -4.53 1.34
N ALA A 59 -12.79 -3.61 2.28
CA ALA A 59 -11.65 -2.76 2.60
C ALA A 59 -11.28 -2.87 4.08
N PHE A 60 -9.97 -2.80 4.34
CA PHE A 60 -9.39 -2.85 5.67
C PHE A 60 -8.38 -1.71 5.79
N VAL A 61 -8.76 -0.61 6.48
CA VAL A 61 -7.87 0.54 6.63
C VAL A 61 -6.91 0.29 7.78
N LEU A 62 -5.62 0.25 7.46
CA LEU A 62 -4.57 -0.02 8.42
C LEU A 62 -4.07 1.29 9.05
N GLU A 63 -4.33 1.48 10.33
CA GLU A 63 -3.68 2.49 11.16
C GLU A 63 -2.34 1.91 11.64
N TYR A 64 -1.35 1.91 10.75
CA TYR A 64 -0.02 1.39 11.05
C TYR A 64 0.78 2.36 11.92
N ARG A 65 1.72 1.83 12.68
CA ARG A 65 2.58 2.62 13.57
C ARG A 65 3.55 3.47 12.76
N VAL A 66 3.57 4.76 13.07
CA VAL A 66 4.43 5.77 12.45
C VAL A 66 5.47 6.26 13.46
N ALA A 67 6.32 7.23 13.08
CA ALA A 67 7.29 7.81 13.99
C ALA A 67 6.64 8.16 15.36
N PRO A 68 7.33 7.85 16.47
CA PRO A 68 8.75 7.50 16.57
C PRO A 68 9.10 6.04 16.25
N ASN A 69 8.09 5.21 15.91
CA ASN A 69 8.36 3.86 15.44
C ASN A 69 9.02 3.92 14.05
N ARG A 70 10.05 3.11 13.88
CA ARG A 70 10.85 3.05 12.65
C ARG A 70 10.78 1.68 12.01
N HIS A 71 11.39 1.55 10.84
CA HIS A 71 11.59 0.24 10.23
C HIS A 71 12.24 -0.73 11.23
N PRO A 72 11.75 -2.00 11.34
CA PRO A 72 10.76 -2.65 10.48
C PRO A 72 9.30 -2.55 10.96
N VAL A 73 8.98 -1.75 11.97
CA VAL A 73 7.67 -1.76 12.64
C VAL A 73 6.48 -1.52 11.69
N PRO A 74 6.46 -0.49 10.81
CA PRO A 74 5.34 -0.31 9.88
C PRO A 74 5.17 -1.49 8.92
N LEU A 75 6.29 -2.08 8.44
CA LEU A 75 6.24 -3.27 7.57
C LEU A 75 5.65 -4.48 8.30
N GLN A 76 6.04 -4.72 9.55
CA GLN A 76 5.48 -5.79 10.37
C GLN A 76 3.96 -5.63 10.56
N ASP A 77 3.48 -4.40 10.72
CA ASP A 77 2.06 -4.09 10.83
C ASP A 77 1.31 -4.44 9.53
N ALA A 78 1.85 -4.05 8.37
CA ALA A 78 1.28 -4.37 7.06
C ALA A 78 1.30 -5.89 6.79
N GLN A 79 2.41 -6.57 7.06
CA GLN A 79 2.53 -8.02 6.92
C GLN A 79 1.55 -8.75 7.85
N ARG A 80 1.41 -8.29 9.10
CA ARG A 80 0.46 -8.87 10.06
C ARG A 80 -0.98 -8.66 9.61
N ALA A 81 -1.32 -7.50 9.05
CA ALA A 81 -2.65 -7.22 8.52
C ALA A 81 -2.99 -8.16 7.35
N LEU A 82 -2.07 -8.36 6.39
CA LEU A 82 -2.25 -9.32 5.27
C LEU A 82 -2.50 -10.74 5.77
N ARG A 83 -1.69 -11.20 6.72
CA ARG A 83 -1.86 -12.53 7.33
C ARG A 83 -3.18 -12.64 8.09
N LEU A 84 -3.56 -11.60 8.84
CA LEU A 84 -4.80 -11.58 9.63
C LEU A 84 -6.02 -11.69 8.72
N VAL A 85 -6.07 -10.90 7.63
CA VAL A 85 -7.20 -10.96 6.68
C VAL A 85 -7.30 -12.35 6.04
N ARG A 86 -6.16 -12.96 5.65
CA ARG A 86 -6.15 -14.34 5.12
C ARG A 86 -6.61 -15.36 6.14
N SER A 87 -6.18 -15.25 7.38
CA SER A 87 -6.54 -16.21 8.45
C SER A 87 -8.02 -16.15 8.83
N ARG A 88 -8.68 -15.00 8.57
CA ARG A 88 -10.09 -14.76 8.86
C ARG A 88 -10.96 -14.60 7.60
N ALA A 89 -10.46 -15.08 6.47
CA ALA A 89 -11.12 -14.91 5.18
C ALA A 89 -12.56 -15.46 5.17
N GLU A 90 -12.77 -16.62 5.80
CA GLU A 90 -14.11 -17.21 5.94
C GLU A 90 -15.03 -16.35 6.81
N GLU A 91 -14.56 -15.92 7.99
CA GLU A 91 -15.31 -15.06 8.91
C GLU A 91 -15.73 -13.74 8.28
N TRP A 92 -14.84 -13.14 7.48
CA TRP A 92 -15.07 -11.84 6.86
C TRP A 92 -15.59 -11.90 5.43
N HIS A 93 -15.90 -13.12 4.97
CA HIS A 93 -16.45 -13.37 3.63
C HIS A 93 -15.57 -12.83 2.49
N VAL A 94 -14.26 -12.98 2.65
CA VAL A 94 -13.21 -12.53 1.73
C VAL A 94 -12.60 -13.72 0.99
N ASP A 95 -12.26 -13.52 -0.27
CA ASP A 95 -11.46 -14.48 -1.04
C ASP A 95 -9.97 -14.29 -0.72
N PRO A 96 -9.32 -15.25 -0.05
CA PRO A 96 -7.91 -15.13 0.33
C PRO A 96 -6.93 -15.11 -0.84
N GLY A 97 -7.35 -15.52 -2.03
CA GLY A 97 -6.57 -15.47 -3.29
C GLY A 97 -6.79 -14.17 -4.08
N ARG A 98 -7.61 -13.23 -3.59
CA ARG A 98 -7.85 -11.90 -4.17
C ARG A 98 -7.70 -10.80 -3.12
N LEU A 99 -6.62 -10.88 -2.33
CA LEU A 99 -6.27 -9.91 -1.29
C LEU A 99 -5.15 -8.98 -1.78
N GLY A 100 -5.49 -7.73 -2.05
CA GLY A 100 -4.54 -6.69 -2.45
C GLY A 100 -4.15 -5.76 -1.31
N ILE A 101 -3.18 -4.90 -1.62
CA ILE A 101 -2.77 -3.80 -0.73
C ILE A 101 -2.69 -2.49 -1.54
N LEU A 102 -3.20 -1.41 -0.97
CA LEU A 102 -3.25 -0.09 -1.60
C LEU A 102 -2.63 0.96 -0.69
N GLY A 103 -1.86 1.88 -1.24
CA GLY A 103 -1.30 2.96 -0.43
C GLY A 103 -1.05 4.24 -1.19
N PHE A 104 -1.09 5.32 -0.42
CA PHE A 104 -0.87 6.68 -0.87
C PHE A 104 0.45 7.21 -0.32
N SER A 105 1.24 7.93 -1.12
CA SER A 105 2.42 8.64 -0.62
C SER A 105 3.38 7.71 0.15
N ALA A 106 3.68 8.00 1.42
CA ALA A 106 4.45 7.10 2.30
C ALA A 106 3.76 5.74 2.54
N GLY A 107 2.42 5.69 2.55
CA GLY A 107 1.66 4.43 2.53
C GLY A 107 1.90 3.62 1.25
N GLY A 108 2.12 4.29 0.11
CA GLY A 108 2.58 3.66 -1.13
C GLY A 108 3.98 3.05 -1.00
N HIS A 109 4.88 3.69 -0.25
CA HIS A 109 6.17 3.09 0.10
C HIS A 109 5.97 1.81 0.93
N LEU A 110 5.12 1.86 1.96
CA LEU A 110 4.80 0.68 2.78
C LEU A 110 4.23 -0.46 1.92
N VAL A 111 3.33 -0.14 0.98
CA VAL A 111 2.76 -1.10 0.02
C VAL A 111 3.83 -1.72 -0.87
N SER A 112 4.72 -0.92 -1.47
CA SER A 112 5.81 -1.44 -2.30
C SER A 112 6.81 -2.25 -1.48
N THR A 113 7.07 -1.87 -0.22
CA THR A 113 7.91 -2.66 0.70
C THR A 113 7.25 -4.01 1.03
N ALA A 114 5.96 -4.03 1.38
CA ALA A 114 5.24 -5.28 1.61
C ALA A 114 5.15 -6.17 0.36
N SER A 115 5.18 -5.55 -0.83
CA SER A 115 5.15 -6.25 -2.12
C SER A 115 6.50 -6.81 -2.58
N THR A 116 7.60 -6.40 -1.94
CA THR A 116 8.97 -6.86 -2.28
C THR A 116 9.64 -7.62 -1.13
N HIS A 117 9.15 -7.47 0.11
CA HIS A 117 9.69 -8.08 1.33
C HIS A 117 8.63 -8.95 2.01
N PHE A 118 8.14 -9.94 1.32
CA PHE A 118 7.13 -10.87 1.82
C PHE A 118 7.71 -12.27 2.07
N ASP A 119 6.93 -13.09 2.77
CA ASP A 119 7.21 -14.51 2.96
C ASP A 119 5.92 -15.36 2.89
N ALA A 120 6.11 -16.67 2.80
CA ALA A 120 5.01 -17.63 2.67
C ALA A 120 4.28 -17.93 4.00
N GLY A 121 4.75 -17.38 5.12
CA GLY A 121 4.29 -17.75 6.47
C GLY A 121 5.10 -18.91 7.06
N ASN A 122 4.86 -19.18 8.34
CA ASN A 122 5.49 -20.29 9.06
C ASN A 122 4.44 -21.36 9.39
N PRO A 123 4.35 -22.49 8.64
CA PRO A 123 3.35 -23.54 8.86
C PRO A 123 3.39 -24.13 10.26
N GLU A 124 4.56 -24.15 10.90
CA GLU A 124 4.78 -24.74 12.22
C GLU A 124 4.45 -23.78 13.38
N SER A 125 4.07 -22.53 13.07
CA SER A 125 3.73 -21.54 14.11
C SER A 125 2.49 -21.95 14.89
N ALA A 126 2.55 -21.79 16.22
CA ALA A 126 1.38 -21.92 17.08
C ALA A 126 0.32 -20.85 16.79
N ASP A 127 0.75 -19.65 16.33
CA ASP A 127 -0.13 -18.58 15.89
C ASP A 127 -0.67 -18.87 14.47
N SER A 128 -1.98 -19.11 14.37
CA SER A 128 -2.66 -19.37 13.09
C SER A 128 -2.50 -18.24 12.07
N VAL A 129 -2.36 -17.00 12.53
CA VAL A 129 -2.12 -15.84 11.67
C VAL A 129 -0.70 -15.90 11.07
N ALA A 130 0.30 -16.26 11.85
CA ALA A 130 1.69 -16.36 11.39
C ALA A 130 1.90 -17.51 10.37
N ARG A 131 0.97 -18.46 10.28
CA ARG A 131 0.99 -19.51 9.25
C ARG A 131 0.63 -19.01 7.85
N GLN A 132 -0.03 -17.86 7.74
CA GLN A 132 -0.47 -17.32 6.46
C GLN A 132 0.64 -16.56 5.73
N SER A 133 0.63 -16.59 4.39
CA SER A 133 1.50 -15.75 3.57
C SER A 133 1.17 -14.26 3.77
N CYS A 134 2.20 -13.40 3.79
CA CYS A 134 2.04 -11.96 3.75
C CYS A 134 2.26 -11.37 2.35
N ARG A 135 2.40 -12.19 1.30
CA ARG A 135 2.49 -11.69 -0.07
C ARG A 135 1.11 -11.20 -0.52
N PRO A 136 0.93 -9.92 -0.92
CA PRO A 136 -0.32 -9.48 -1.52
C PRO A 136 -0.50 -10.09 -2.92
N ASP A 137 -1.76 -10.28 -3.36
CA ASP A 137 -2.04 -10.83 -4.69
C ASP A 137 -1.95 -9.75 -5.78
N PHE A 138 -2.10 -8.49 -5.41
CA PHE A 138 -1.91 -7.30 -6.24
C PHE A 138 -1.61 -6.07 -5.39
N SER A 139 -1.05 -5.02 -5.99
CA SER A 139 -0.78 -3.74 -5.31
C SER A 139 -1.30 -2.56 -6.12
N ILE A 140 -1.73 -1.51 -5.41
CA ILE A 140 -2.20 -0.24 -5.98
C ILE A 140 -1.44 0.89 -5.27
N LEU A 141 -0.74 1.72 -6.05
CA LEU A 141 0.17 2.73 -5.53
C LEU A 141 -0.20 4.11 -6.10
N ILE A 142 -0.61 5.01 -5.23
CA ILE A 142 -1.09 6.35 -5.60
C ILE A 142 -0.08 7.39 -5.11
N TYR A 143 0.51 8.13 -6.05
CA TYR A 143 1.63 9.07 -5.82
C TYR A 143 2.65 8.56 -4.79
N PRO A 144 3.14 7.31 -4.97
CA PRO A 144 3.90 6.64 -3.94
C PRO A 144 5.28 7.25 -3.76
N VAL A 145 5.77 7.28 -2.53
CA VAL A 145 7.20 7.23 -2.27
C VAL A 145 7.66 5.81 -2.59
N ILE A 146 8.82 5.65 -3.23
CA ILE A 146 9.41 4.35 -3.60
C ILE A 146 10.86 4.29 -3.16
N SER A 147 11.64 5.34 -3.43
CA SER A 147 13.04 5.41 -3.07
C SER A 147 13.24 6.08 -1.71
N MET A 148 14.17 5.55 -0.94
CA MET A 148 14.73 6.17 0.27
C MET A 148 16.11 6.82 0.01
N LEU A 149 16.59 6.76 -1.24
CA LEU A 149 17.82 7.44 -1.68
C LEU A 149 17.53 8.88 -2.10
N PRO A 150 18.53 9.79 -2.01
CA PRO A 150 18.30 11.23 -2.17
C PRO A 150 17.94 11.68 -3.60
N ASP A 151 18.24 10.90 -4.64
CA ASP A 151 18.08 11.34 -6.04
C ASP A 151 16.65 11.80 -6.36
N PHE A 152 15.66 11.00 -5.97
CA PHE A 152 14.23 11.31 -6.11
C PHE A 152 13.39 10.84 -4.91
N GLY A 153 14.04 10.36 -3.85
CA GLY A 153 13.36 9.90 -2.63
C GLY A 153 12.78 11.06 -1.82
N HIS A 154 11.70 10.80 -1.12
CA HIS A 154 11.10 11.76 -0.20
C HIS A 154 11.83 11.74 1.15
N MET A 155 12.71 12.70 1.39
CA MET A 155 13.60 12.72 2.57
C MET A 155 12.85 12.83 3.89
N GLY A 156 11.66 13.47 3.92
CA GLY A 156 10.81 13.49 5.11
C GLY A 156 10.36 12.09 5.52
N SER A 157 9.91 11.28 4.57
CA SER A 157 9.53 9.88 4.81
C SER A 157 10.74 9.02 5.22
N ARG A 158 11.90 9.22 4.58
CA ARG A 158 13.15 8.54 4.96
C ARG A 158 13.50 8.81 6.42
N ASN A 159 13.52 10.08 6.81
CA ASN A 159 13.93 10.47 8.17
C ASN A 159 12.96 9.94 9.24
N ASN A 160 11.66 9.95 8.96
CA ASN A 160 10.67 9.41 9.89
C ASN A 160 10.75 7.88 10.00
N LEU A 161 10.94 7.18 8.87
CA LEU A 161 10.97 5.72 8.84
C LEU A 161 12.30 5.14 9.31
N LEU A 162 13.44 5.75 8.92
CA LEU A 162 14.76 5.19 9.16
C LEU A 162 15.53 5.94 10.26
N GLY A 163 15.21 7.20 10.46
CA GLY A 163 15.98 8.14 11.27
C GLY A 163 16.91 9.01 10.42
N PRO A 164 17.33 10.16 10.95
CA PRO A 164 18.18 11.12 10.22
C PRO A 164 19.56 10.55 9.91
N ASP A 165 20.07 9.66 10.76
CA ASP A 165 21.42 9.08 10.67
C ASP A 165 21.42 7.67 10.07
N ALA A 166 20.34 7.29 9.36
CA ALA A 166 20.26 5.97 8.75
C ALA A 166 21.32 5.79 7.68
N ASP A 167 21.97 4.63 7.72
CA ASP A 167 23.00 4.30 6.76
C ASP A 167 22.42 4.08 5.35
N ASP A 168 23.26 4.28 4.32
CA ASP A 168 22.82 4.18 2.93
C ASP A 168 22.49 2.74 2.51
N SER A 169 23.02 1.72 3.20
CA SER A 169 22.70 0.32 2.90
C SER A 169 21.24 -0.01 3.29
N LEU A 170 20.79 0.50 4.44
CA LEU A 170 19.40 0.37 4.86
C LEU A 170 18.47 1.17 3.94
N ALA A 171 18.85 2.40 3.58
CA ALA A 171 18.09 3.21 2.63
C ALA A 171 17.99 2.52 1.25
N ALA A 172 19.07 1.94 0.76
CA ALA A 172 19.09 1.18 -0.50
C ALA A 172 18.21 -0.08 -0.45
N SER A 173 18.24 -0.83 0.66
CA SER A 173 17.40 -2.03 0.83
C SER A 173 15.90 -1.72 0.90
N LEU A 174 15.54 -0.48 1.25
CA LEU A 174 14.17 0.02 1.29
C LEU A 174 13.85 0.97 0.11
N SER A 175 14.72 1.04 -0.88
CA SER A 175 14.45 1.65 -2.17
C SER A 175 13.86 0.59 -3.10
N ASN A 176 12.53 0.48 -3.07
CA ASN A 176 11.81 -0.70 -3.54
C ASN A 176 11.91 -0.97 -5.05
N GLN A 177 12.28 0.03 -5.87
CA GLN A 177 12.60 -0.17 -7.28
C GLN A 177 13.82 -1.10 -7.49
N THR A 178 14.68 -1.24 -6.49
CA THR A 178 15.84 -2.16 -6.54
C THR A 178 15.54 -3.55 -5.98
N GLN A 179 14.39 -3.71 -5.35
CA GLN A 179 13.98 -4.95 -4.65
C GLN A 179 12.97 -5.79 -5.44
N VAL A 180 12.56 -5.32 -6.62
CA VAL A 180 11.58 -6.02 -7.46
C VAL A 180 12.16 -7.33 -8.00
N THR A 181 11.39 -8.41 -7.87
CA THR A 181 11.69 -9.74 -8.41
C THR A 181 10.52 -10.22 -9.28
N ALA A 182 10.65 -11.36 -9.94
CA ALA A 182 9.55 -11.98 -10.70
C ALA A 182 8.36 -12.40 -9.81
N ASP A 183 8.58 -12.57 -8.50
CA ASP A 183 7.54 -12.91 -7.52
C ASP A 183 6.81 -11.68 -6.97
N THR A 184 7.26 -10.46 -7.29
CA THR A 184 6.55 -9.21 -6.92
C THR A 184 5.15 -9.22 -7.54
N PRO A 185 4.07 -8.86 -6.78
CA PRO A 185 2.72 -8.92 -7.31
C PRO A 185 2.47 -7.88 -8.41
N PRO A 186 1.49 -8.14 -9.31
CA PRO A 186 1.04 -7.15 -10.30
C PRO A 186 0.66 -5.82 -9.64
N ALA A 187 0.95 -4.70 -10.33
CA ALA A 187 0.78 -3.37 -9.78
C ALA A 187 0.00 -2.41 -10.69
N PHE A 188 -0.81 -1.55 -10.05
CA PHE A 188 -1.41 -0.37 -10.66
C PHE A 188 -0.82 0.88 -10.02
N LEU A 189 -0.34 1.83 -10.82
CA LEU A 189 0.32 3.04 -10.34
C LEU A 189 -0.35 4.30 -10.89
N VAL A 190 -0.46 5.32 -10.05
CA VAL A 190 -0.93 6.66 -10.45
C VAL A 190 -0.02 7.72 -9.87
N HIS A 191 0.32 8.72 -10.67
CA HIS A 191 1.09 9.89 -10.23
C HIS A 191 0.74 11.12 -11.07
N SER A 192 1.29 12.27 -10.71
CA SER A 192 1.27 13.48 -11.52
C SER A 192 2.67 14.09 -11.64
N THR A 193 2.98 14.65 -12.80
CA THR A 193 4.26 15.34 -13.01
C THR A 193 4.34 16.64 -12.22
N GLY A 194 3.18 17.27 -11.96
CA GLY A 194 3.06 18.49 -11.15
C GLY A 194 3.16 18.26 -9.63
N ASP A 195 3.39 17.02 -9.17
CA ASP A 195 3.58 16.73 -7.74
C ASP A 195 4.92 17.29 -7.26
N SER A 196 4.86 18.39 -6.48
CA SER A 196 6.03 19.06 -5.92
C SER A 196 6.54 18.43 -4.61
N GLY A 197 5.74 17.56 -3.98
CA GLY A 197 6.08 16.89 -2.73
C GLY A 197 6.83 15.58 -2.92
N VAL A 198 6.38 14.76 -3.89
CA VAL A 198 7.00 13.47 -4.20
C VAL A 198 7.16 13.36 -5.72
N SER A 199 8.40 13.33 -6.21
CA SER A 199 8.69 13.22 -7.64
C SER A 199 8.03 11.99 -8.27
N SER A 200 7.38 12.17 -9.43
CA SER A 200 6.81 11.08 -10.22
C SER A 200 7.85 10.05 -10.69
N GLU A 201 9.15 10.38 -10.62
CA GLU A 201 10.24 9.43 -10.86
C GLU A 201 10.17 8.20 -9.95
N ASN A 202 9.61 8.34 -8.75
CA ASN A 202 9.32 7.21 -7.87
C ASN A 202 8.45 6.16 -8.58
N SER A 203 7.31 6.56 -9.13
CA SER A 203 6.42 5.66 -9.86
C SER A 203 7.07 5.11 -11.14
N VAL A 204 7.78 5.96 -11.89
CA VAL A 204 8.47 5.55 -13.13
C VAL A 204 9.54 4.51 -12.84
N ALA A 205 10.39 4.73 -11.84
CA ALA A 205 11.44 3.79 -11.47
C ALA A 205 10.89 2.42 -11.06
N TYR A 206 9.83 2.40 -10.24
CA TYR A 206 9.19 1.16 -9.81
C TYR A 206 8.51 0.43 -10.96
N TYR A 207 7.79 1.15 -11.83
CA TYR A 207 7.17 0.59 -13.04
C TYR A 207 8.21 -0.05 -13.97
N MET A 208 9.34 0.64 -14.22
CA MET A 208 10.41 0.10 -15.04
C MET A 208 11.04 -1.16 -14.44
N ALA A 209 11.20 -1.20 -13.11
CA ALA A 209 11.68 -2.39 -12.42
C ALA A 209 10.71 -3.57 -12.56
N LEU A 210 9.39 -3.35 -12.36
CA LEU A 210 8.35 -4.35 -12.59
C LEU A 210 8.39 -4.89 -14.02
N ARG A 211 8.46 -4.00 -15.03
CA ARG A 211 8.57 -4.38 -16.43
C ARG A 211 9.80 -5.24 -16.72
N LYS A 212 10.96 -4.87 -16.16
CA LYS A 212 12.22 -5.61 -16.31
C LYS A 212 12.13 -7.01 -15.69
N ALA A 213 11.41 -7.14 -14.57
CA ALA A 213 11.19 -8.43 -13.90
C ALA A 213 10.07 -9.29 -14.52
N GLY A 214 9.40 -8.80 -15.59
CA GLY A 214 8.29 -9.51 -16.22
C GLY A 214 6.97 -9.45 -15.44
N VAL A 215 6.89 -8.58 -14.43
CA VAL A 215 5.69 -8.41 -13.62
C VAL A 215 4.68 -7.51 -14.34
N PRO A 216 3.41 -7.91 -14.48
CA PRO A 216 2.40 -7.07 -15.08
C PRO A 216 2.17 -5.78 -14.29
N ALA A 217 2.25 -4.64 -14.95
CA ALA A 217 2.03 -3.34 -14.35
C ALA A 217 1.30 -2.39 -15.31
N GLU A 218 0.40 -1.58 -14.75
CA GLU A 218 -0.26 -0.48 -15.46
C GLU A 218 0.04 0.83 -14.70
N MET A 219 0.38 1.91 -15.43
CA MET A 219 0.74 3.19 -14.83
C MET A 219 0.09 4.34 -15.59
N HIS A 220 -0.46 5.31 -14.84
CA HIS A 220 -1.03 6.55 -15.35
C HIS A 220 -0.32 7.74 -14.72
N ILE A 221 0.21 8.64 -15.54
CA ILE A 221 0.85 9.88 -15.08
C ILE A 221 0.09 11.06 -15.69
N TYR A 222 -0.48 11.89 -14.82
CA TYR A 222 -1.14 13.14 -15.19
C TYR A 222 -0.11 14.28 -15.29
N GLU A 223 -0.37 15.27 -16.14
CA GLU A 223 0.49 16.44 -16.25
C GLU A 223 0.42 17.29 -14.98
N GLN A 224 -0.80 17.58 -14.51
CA GLN A 224 -1.08 18.43 -13.37
C GLN A 224 -1.55 17.61 -12.16
N GLY A 225 -1.35 18.15 -10.98
CA GLY A 225 -1.78 17.59 -9.70
C GLY A 225 -0.72 17.75 -8.64
N GLU A 226 -1.04 18.49 -7.59
CA GLU A 226 -0.20 18.62 -6.40
C GLU A 226 -0.29 17.34 -5.54
N HIS A 227 0.71 17.13 -4.68
CA HIS A 227 0.75 15.96 -3.80
C HIS A 227 -0.49 15.86 -2.90
N GLY A 228 -1.00 14.63 -2.71
CA GLY A 228 -2.10 14.40 -1.76
C GLY A 228 -3.50 14.62 -2.34
N TYR A 229 -3.67 14.53 -3.67
CA TYR A 229 -4.99 14.71 -4.31
C TYR A 229 -6.01 13.60 -3.98
N GLY A 230 -5.62 12.53 -3.27
CA GLY A 230 -6.53 11.44 -2.92
C GLY A 230 -7.23 10.84 -4.15
N MET A 231 -8.55 10.80 -4.15
CA MET A 231 -9.35 10.35 -5.30
C MET A 231 -9.50 11.40 -6.41
N GLY A 232 -8.79 12.53 -6.35
CA GLY A 232 -8.84 13.59 -7.37
C GLY A 232 -10.17 14.34 -7.40
N LYS A 233 -10.95 14.35 -6.30
CA LYS A 233 -12.25 15.03 -6.22
C LYS A 233 -12.11 16.51 -6.59
N GLY A 234 -12.90 16.96 -7.56
CA GLY A 234 -12.89 18.36 -8.03
C GLY A 234 -11.95 18.65 -9.19
N ASP A 235 -11.08 17.71 -9.57
CA ASP A 235 -10.24 17.81 -10.78
C ASP A 235 -10.73 16.82 -11.84
N PRO A 236 -11.13 17.28 -13.05
CA PRO A 236 -11.68 16.41 -14.09
C PRO A 236 -10.70 15.33 -14.60
N ALA A 237 -9.39 15.60 -14.59
CA ALA A 237 -8.38 14.65 -15.04
C ALA A 237 -8.05 13.65 -13.92
N LEU A 238 -7.67 14.15 -12.74
CA LEU A 238 -7.27 13.30 -11.61
C LEU A 238 -8.42 12.40 -11.14
N SER A 239 -9.68 12.85 -11.19
CA SER A 239 -10.86 12.07 -10.81
C SER A 239 -11.11 10.85 -11.71
N THR A 240 -10.36 10.67 -12.80
CA THR A 240 -10.48 9.51 -13.68
C THR A 240 -9.74 8.27 -13.16
N TRP A 241 -8.69 8.43 -12.35
CA TRP A 241 -7.87 7.28 -11.91
C TRP A 241 -8.65 6.20 -11.16
N PRO A 242 -9.65 6.53 -10.30
CA PRO A 242 -10.40 5.48 -9.61
C PRO A 242 -11.13 4.55 -10.60
N SER A 243 -11.73 5.11 -11.65
CA SER A 243 -12.40 4.31 -12.69
C SER A 243 -11.40 3.47 -13.49
N LEU A 244 -10.21 3.99 -13.80
CA LEU A 244 -9.14 3.24 -14.47
C LEU A 244 -8.66 2.08 -13.59
N CYS A 245 -8.53 2.30 -12.28
CA CYS A 245 -8.18 1.25 -11.33
C CYS A 245 -9.22 0.12 -11.31
N ILE A 246 -10.51 0.44 -11.26
CA ILE A 246 -11.58 -0.58 -11.35
C ILE A 246 -11.52 -1.35 -12.66
N LEU A 247 -11.31 -0.70 -13.80
CA LEU A 247 -11.15 -1.37 -15.08
C LEU A 247 -9.93 -2.31 -15.09
N TRP A 248 -8.82 -1.89 -14.50
CA TRP A 248 -7.64 -2.75 -14.33
C TRP A 248 -7.94 -3.97 -13.45
N MET A 249 -8.62 -3.78 -12.32
CA MET A 249 -9.03 -4.88 -11.44
C MET A 249 -9.96 -5.87 -12.16
N GLN A 250 -10.89 -5.38 -12.98
CA GLN A 250 -11.79 -6.22 -13.79
C GLN A 250 -11.03 -7.02 -14.85
N LYS A 251 -10.12 -6.38 -15.59
CA LYS A 251 -9.28 -7.05 -16.61
C LYS A 251 -8.41 -8.16 -16.01
N ARG A 252 -8.02 -8.01 -14.74
CA ARG A 252 -7.24 -9.01 -14.01
C ARG A 252 -8.09 -10.07 -13.33
N GLY A 253 -9.42 -10.02 -13.42
CA GLY A 253 -10.32 -10.96 -12.76
C GLY A 253 -10.38 -10.79 -11.23
N ILE A 254 -9.89 -9.68 -10.69
CA ILE A 254 -9.97 -9.37 -9.25
C ILE A 254 -11.43 -9.07 -8.90
N ILE A 255 -12.09 -8.22 -9.70
CA ILE A 255 -13.51 -7.92 -9.59
C ILE A 255 -14.23 -8.62 -10.75
N THR A 256 -15.27 -9.39 -10.45
CA THR A 256 -16.20 -9.93 -11.46
C THR A 256 -17.23 -8.87 -11.83
N LYS A 257 -17.60 -8.82 -13.11
CA LYS A 257 -18.66 -7.91 -13.61
C LYS A 257 -20.02 -8.25 -12.99
#